data_0e6050f07874ca30badfc54f269a6cb5
#
_entry.id   0e6050f07874ca30badfc54f269a6cb5
#
_cell.length_a   1.000
_cell.length_b   1.000
_cell.length_c   1.000
_cell.angle_alpha   90.00
_cell.angle_beta   90.00
_cell.angle_gamma   90.00
#
_symmetry.space_group_name_H-M   'P 1'
#
loop_
_entity.id
_entity.type
_entity.pdbx_description
1 polymer ?
#
loop_
_entity_poly.entity_id
_entity_poly.type
_entity_poly.pdbx_seq_one_letter_code
_entity_poly.pdbx_strand_id
1 'polypeptide(L)'
;MAEDNAPGRGDVVSAAPGALTLHEVTGTDAELAQVAALLSEMDGEAPLPLPRMRALFARVRAVPDYRCYLMRDAGGAALGTFSLLVFPVLVHAGHNEAVIEGVVVTQSARGGGVGSAMMDAAMRLAREAGADKLALSSNGRRLQAHQFYRRLGFREHGISFSIDLAAG
;
A
#
# COMPACT_ATOMS: atom_id res chain seq x y z
N MET A 1 -27.77 20.25 3.77
CA MET A 1 -27.86 18.92 4.37
C MET A 1 -26.46 18.48 4.66
N ALA A 2 -26.18 18.16 5.91
CA ALA A 2 -24.86 18.04 6.47
C ALA A 2 -24.13 16.80 5.94
N GLU A 3 -22.91 17.00 5.46
CA GLU A 3 -21.96 15.95 5.16
C GLU A 3 -21.42 15.41 6.50
N ASP A 4 -21.75 14.17 6.78
CA ASP A 4 -21.22 13.42 7.92
C ASP A 4 -19.78 12.95 7.56
N ASN A 5 -18.81 13.76 7.95
CA ASN A 5 -17.39 13.43 7.84
C ASN A 5 -17.00 12.58 9.05
N ALA A 6 -17.26 11.28 8.96
CA ALA A 6 -16.80 10.35 9.98
C ALA A 6 -15.27 10.30 10.03
N PRO A 7 -14.63 10.44 11.22
CA PRO A 7 -13.18 10.31 11.36
C PRO A 7 -12.74 8.88 11.05
N GLY A 8 -11.69 8.75 10.24
CA GLY A 8 -11.12 7.49 9.85
C GLY A 8 -10.82 6.60 11.07
N ARG A 9 -11.44 5.43 11.13
CA ARG A 9 -11.18 4.43 12.18
C ARG A 9 -9.84 3.79 11.91
N GLY A 10 -8.86 4.06 12.76
CA GLY A 10 -7.61 3.30 12.81
C GLY A 10 -7.93 1.87 13.26
N ASP A 11 -7.79 0.91 12.36
CA ASP A 11 -7.98 -0.49 12.69
C ASP A 11 -6.72 -1.06 13.33
N VAL A 12 -6.84 -1.61 14.53
CA VAL A 12 -5.75 -2.29 15.23
C VAL A 12 -5.60 -3.69 14.69
N VAL A 13 -4.49 -3.98 14.03
CA VAL A 13 -4.12 -5.32 13.62
C VAL A 13 -3.11 -5.85 14.65
N SER A 14 -3.51 -6.82 15.46
CA SER A 14 -2.66 -7.41 16.50
C SER A 14 -1.68 -8.40 15.89
N ALA A 15 -0.38 -8.07 15.91
CA ALA A 15 0.72 -9.02 15.82
C ALA A 15 1.58 -8.87 17.07
N ALA A 16 1.82 -9.97 17.81
CA ALA A 16 2.62 -9.95 19.06
C ALA A 16 4.12 -9.78 18.77
N PRO A 17 4.93 -9.18 19.68
CA PRO A 17 4.62 -8.29 20.78
C PRO A 17 4.87 -6.81 20.41
N GLY A 18 3.81 -6.05 20.35
CA GLY A 18 3.74 -4.63 20.02
C GLY A 18 2.57 -4.42 19.08
N ALA A 19 1.49 -3.78 19.52
CA ALA A 19 0.31 -3.58 18.70
C ALA A 19 0.68 -2.79 17.43
N LEU A 20 0.51 -3.42 16.26
CA LEU A 20 0.60 -2.75 14.98
C LEU A 20 -0.73 -2.09 14.67
N THR A 21 -0.71 -0.87 14.18
CA THR A 21 -1.89 -0.14 13.75
C THR A 21 -1.75 0.27 12.29
N LEU A 22 -2.82 0.07 11.52
CA LEU A 22 -2.90 0.55 10.15
C LEU A 22 -3.64 1.89 10.12
N HIS A 23 -3.07 2.87 9.46
CA HIS A 23 -3.65 4.20 9.29
C HIS A 23 -3.78 4.54 7.82
N GLU A 24 -4.96 4.99 7.40
CA GLU A 24 -5.10 5.63 6.10
C GLU A 24 -4.41 6.99 6.13
N VAL A 25 -3.58 7.27 5.14
CA VAL A 25 -2.87 8.54 4.99
C VAL A 25 -3.87 9.63 4.62
N THR A 26 -3.96 10.67 5.45
CA THR A 26 -4.87 11.80 5.24
C THR A 26 -4.23 12.94 4.46
N GLY A 27 -2.90 12.98 4.39
CA GLY A 27 -2.13 13.96 3.64
C GLY A 27 -1.48 15.04 4.50
N THR A 28 -1.35 14.82 5.81
CA THR A 28 -0.54 15.71 6.64
C THR A 28 0.93 15.65 6.22
N ASP A 29 1.66 16.72 6.44
CA ASP A 29 3.08 16.81 6.09
C ASP A 29 3.91 15.70 6.74
N ALA A 30 3.60 15.39 7.99
CA ALA A 30 4.28 14.35 8.74
C ALA A 30 4.06 12.96 8.10
N GLU A 31 2.83 12.63 7.71
CA GLU A 31 2.51 11.37 7.03
C GLU A 31 3.18 11.29 5.66
N LEU A 32 3.11 12.37 4.87
CA LEU A 32 3.71 12.42 3.55
C LEU A 32 5.23 12.30 3.59
N ALA A 33 5.88 12.90 4.59
CA ALA A 33 7.31 12.73 4.81
C ALA A 33 7.68 11.29 5.18
N GLN A 34 6.86 10.62 6.00
CA GLN A 34 7.06 9.21 6.36
C GLN A 34 6.87 8.28 5.16
N VAL A 35 5.83 8.49 4.35
CA VAL A 35 5.61 7.73 3.11
C VAL A 35 6.78 7.93 2.16
N ALA A 36 7.23 9.17 1.94
CA ALA A 36 8.37 9.45 1.06
C ALA A 36 9.66 8.77 1.54
N ALA A 37 9.92 8.77 2.85
CA ALA A 37 11.08 8.10 3.43
C ALA A 37 11.02 6.58 3.24
N LEU A 38 9.86 5.95 3.47
CA LEU A 38 9.67 4.51 3.26
C LEU A 38 9.83 4.12 1.79
N LEU A 39 9.22 4.87 0.86
CA LEU A 39 9.33 4.58 -0.57
C LEU A 39 10.77 4.71 -1.07
N SER A 40 11.56 5.66 -0.53
CA SER A 40 12.97 5.79 -0.88
C SER A 40 13.81 4.55 -0.52
N GLU A 41 13.41 3.80 0.52
CA GLU A 41 14.07 2.52 0.86
C GLU A 41 13.80 1.41 -0.17
N MET A 42 12.73 1.53 -0.97
CA MET A 42 12.41 0.55 -2.01
C MET A 42 13.32 0.70 -3.23
N ASP A 43 13.55 1.93 -3.65
CA ASP A 43 14.24 2.25 -4.90
C ASP A 43 15.70 2.65 -4.69
N GLY A 44 16.11 2.92 -3.43
CA GLY A 44 17.45 3.40 -3.09
C GLY A 44 17.70 4.85 -3.52
N GLU A 45 16.64 5.59 -3.84
CA GLU A 45 16.68 6.99 -4.23
C GLU A 45 16.47 7.92 -3.03
N ALA A 46 16.76 9.20 -3.18
CA ALA A 46 16.45 10.19 -2.16
C ALA A 46 14.92 10.34 -2.00
N PRO A 47 14.41 10.59 -0.76
CA PRO A 47 13.00 10.82 -0.55
C PRO A 47 12.47 11.97 -1.40
N LEU A 48 11.28 11.80 -1.95
CA LEU A 48 10.63 12.84 -2.75
C LEU A 48 10.41 14.11 -1.90
N PRO A 49 10.80 15.31 -2.36
CA PRO A 49 10.58 16.54 -1.62
C PRO A 49 9.11 16.78 -1.28
N LEU A 50 8.84 17.25 -0.07
CA LEU A 50 7.47 17.39 0.47
C LEU A 50 6.49 18.16 -0.44
N PRO A 51 6.87 19.29 -1.08
CA PRO A 51 5.95 19.98 -2.00
C PRO A 51 5.52 19.09 -3.18
N ARG A 52 6.45 18.30 -3.71
CA ARG A 52 6.17 17.37 -4.81
C ARG A 52 5.33 16.18 -4.33
N MET A 53 5.60 15.69 -3.11
CA MET A 53 4.82 14.64 -2.48
C MET A 53 3.36 15.06 -2.25
N ARG A 54 3.12 16.29 -1.77
CA ARG A 54 1.76 16.85 -1.63
C ARG A 54 1.01 16.90 -2.97
N ALA A 55 1.66 17.40 -4.02
CA ALA A 55 1.05 17.49 -5.35
C ALA A 55 0.72 16.10 -5.91
N LEU A 56 1.59 15.12 -5.71
CA LEU A 56 1.35 13.72 -6.11
C LEU A 56 0.21 13.11 -5.31
N PHE A 57 0.22 13.26 -3.99
CA PHE A 57 -0.80 12.70 -3.11
C PHE A 57 -2.19 13.28 -3.39
N ALA A 58 -2.28 14.59 -3.69
CA ALA A 58 -3.54 15.20 -4.10
C ALA A 58 -4.13 14.55 -5.37
N ARG A 59 -3.27 14.15 -6.33
CA ARG A 59 -3.68 13.42 -7.53
C ARG A 59 -4.13 12.00 -7.20
N VAL A 60 -3.41 11.31 -6.31
CA VAL A 60 -3.80 9.96 -5.84
C VAL A 60 -5.17 10.00 -5.19
N ARG A 61 -5.41 10.96 -4.29
CA ARG A 61 -6.69 11.11 -3.60
C ARG A 61 -7.86 11.48 -4.52
N ALA A 62 -7.59 12.07 -5.67
CA ALA A 62 -8.61 12.38 -6.67
C ALA A 62 -9.09 11.13 -7.45
N VAL A 63 -8.37 10.01 -7.36
CA VAL A 63 -8.79 8.74 -7.95
C VAL A 63 -9.72 8.03 -6.97
N PRO A 64 -10.97 7.71 -7.36
CA PRO A 64 -11.88 6.94 -6.51
C PRO A 64 -11.23 5.64 -6.05
N ASP A 65 -11.45 5.28 -4.78
CA ASP A 65 -11.00 4.02 -4.18
C ASP A 65 -9.49 3.73 -4.28
N TYR A 66 -8.69 4.79 -4.47
CA TYR A 66 -7.23 4.72 -4.37
C TYR A 66 -6.80 5.34 -3.04
N ARG A 67 -6.26 4.52 -2.14
CA ARG A 67 -5.87 4.89 -0.78
C ARG A 67 -4.43 4.49 -0.50
N CYS A 68 -3.74 5.30 0.31
CA CYS A 68 -2.40 5.02 0.82
C CYS A 68 -2.48 4.77 2.32
N TYR A 69 -1.69 3.83 2.81
CA TYR A 69 -1.70 3.40 4.21
C TYR A 69 -0.30 3.39 4.81
N LEU A 70 -0.24 3.69 6.11
CA LEU A 70 0.94 3.54 6.95
C LEU A 70 0.68 2.48 8.02
N MET A 71 1.58 1.52 8.16
CA MET A 71 1.63 0.62 9.30
C MET A 71 2.55 1.22 10.36
N ARG A 72 2.05 1.35 11.59
CA ARG A 72 2.77 1.94 12.73
C ARG A 72 2.90 0.94 13.87
N ASP A 73 3.95 1.10 14.66
CA ASP A 73 4.08 0.42 15.95
C ASP A 73 3.31 1.15 17.06
N ALA A 74 3.34 0.61 18.27
CA ALA A 74 2.70 1.19 19.45
C ALA A 74 3.27 2.57 19.85
N GLY A 75 4.50 2.87 19.45
CA GLY A 75 5.15 4.18 19.63
C GLY A 75 4.77 5.21 18.55
N GLY A 76 4.00 4.80 17.53
CA GLY A 76 3.60 5.65 16.41
C GLY A 76 4.64 5.74 15.30
N ALA A 77 5.75 5.00 15.37
CA ALA A 77 6.75 4.98 14.30
C ALA A 77 6.20 4.28 13.06
N ALA A 78 6.41 4.86 11.88
CA ALA A 78 6.01 4.28 10.62
C ALA A 78 6.97 3.13 10.24
N LEU A 79 6.45 1.90 10.20
CA LEU A 79 7.21 0.69 9.91
C LEU A 79 7.06 0.21 8.48
N GLY A 80 6.01 0.64 7.78
CA GLY A 80 5.77 0.27 6.40
C GLY A 80 4.64 1.07 5.78
N THR A 81 4.54 0.98 4.45
CA THR A 81 3.52 1.62 3.64
C THR A 81 3.07 0.74 2.49
N PHE A 82 1.88 0.97 2.00
CA PHE A 82 1.37 0.48 0.73
C PHE A 82 0.26 1.39 0.21
N SER A 83 -0.01 1.30 -1.08
CA SER A 83 -1.21 1.88 -1.68
C SER A 83 -2.11 0.79 -2.22
N LEU A 84 -3.42 0.99 -2.13
CA LEU A 84 -4.46 0.06 -2.59
C LEU A 84 -5.42 0.82 -3.50
N LEU A 85 -5.60 0.32 -4.71
CA LEU A 85 -6.59 0.79 -5.67
C LEU A 85 -7.61 -0.31 -5.91
N VAL A 86 -8.91 0.01 -5.81
CA VAL A 86 -10.00 -0.89 -6.17
C VAL A 86 -10.78 -0.28 -7.33
N PHE A 87 -11.03 -1.06 -8.37
CA PHE A 87 -11.69 -0.56 -9.57
C PHE A 87 -12.52 -1.65 -10.26
N PRO A 88 -13.62 -1.26 -10.92
CA PRO A 88 -14.42 -2.20 -11.70
C PRO A 88 -13.71 -2.60 -13.00
N VAL A 89 -13.82 -3.86 -13.38
CA VAL A 89 -13.34 -4.37 -14.67
C VAL A 89 -14.50 -4.86 -15.53
N LEU A 90 -14.41 -4.63 -16.84
CA LEU A 90 -15.45 -5.06 -17.80
C LEU A 90 -15.32 -6.54 -18.18
N VAL A 91 -14.13 -7.11 -18.00
CA VAL A 91 -13.86 -8.53 -18.27
C VAL A 91 -14.41 -9.40 -17.12
N HIS A 92 -14.54 -10.69 -17.37
CA HIS A 92 -14.94 -11.67 -16.34
C HIS A 92 -16.28 -11.34 -15.63
N ALA A 93 -17.28 -10.89 -16.38
CA ALA A 93 -18.62 -10.56 -15.91
C ALA A 93 -18.71 -9.31 -14.99
N GLY A 94 -17.73 -8.42 -15.02
CA GLY A 94 -17.85 -7.09 -14.42
C GLY A 94 -17.68 -7.07 -12.89
N HIS A 95 -16.66 -7.72 -12.36
CA HIS A 95 -16.32 -7.66 -10.95
C HIS A 95 -15.31 -6.53 -10.63
N ASN A 96 -15.00 -6.34 -9.37
CA ASN A 96 -13.96 -5.42 -8.95
C ASN A 96 -12.61 -6.15 -8.78
N GLU A 97 -11.57 -5.52 -9.27
CA GLU A 97 -10.19 -5.91 -8.97
C GLU A 97 -9.55 -4.91 -8.02
N ALA A 98 -8.67 -5.41 -7.17
CA ALA A 98 -7.80 -4.59 -6.35
C ALA A 98 -6.34 -4.75 -6.81
N VAL A 99 -5.59 -3.64 -6.82
CA VAL A 99 -4.15 -3.62 -7.03
C VAL A 99 -3.48 -3.00 -5.82
N ILE A 100 -2.50 -3.70 -5.27
CA ILE A 100 -1.63 -3.15 -4.22
C ILE A 100 -0.27 -2.81 -4.83
N GLU A 101 0.24 -1.64 -4.49
CA GLU A 101 1.55 -1.16 -4.95
C GLU A 101 2.32 -0.44 -3.85
N GLY A 102 3.61 -0.17 -4.11
CA GLY A 102 4.44 0.55 -3.16
C GLY A 102 4.60 -0.17 -1.81
N VAL A 103 4.53 -1.50 -1.78
CA VAL A 103 4.64 -2.29 -0.54
C VAL A 103 6.07 -2.24 -0.04
N VAL A 104 6.28 -1.51 1.04
CA VAL A 104 7.58 -1.31 1.69
C VAL A 104 7.46 -1.58 3.18
N VAL A 105 8.42 -2.32 3.72
CA VAL A 105 8.69 -2.42 5.17
C VAL A 105 10.09 -1.88 5.40
N THR A 106 10.23 -0.94 6.33
CA THR A 106 11.54 -0.39 6.69
C THR A 106 12.52 -1.50 7.06
N GLN A 107 13.78 -1.32 6.71
CA GLN A 107 14.81 -2.35 6.86
C GLN A 107 14.90 -2.86 8.31
N SER A 108 14.78 -1.96 9.29
CA SER A 108 14.86 -2.30 10.71
C SER A 108 13.70 -3.18 11.22
N ALA A 109 12.54 -3.19 10.52
CA ALA A 109 11.36 -3.95 10.90
C ALA A 109 11.14 -5.22 10.06
N ARG A 110 12.03 -5.50 9.10
CA ARG A 110 11.94 -6.72 8.27
C ARG A 110 12.16 -7.98 9.12
N GLY A 111 11.43 -9.03 8.78
CA GLY A 111 11.46 -10.29 9.54
C GLY A 111 10.58 -10.29 10.80
N GLY A 112 10.07 -9.13 11.24
CA GLY A 112 9.22 -8.99 12.43
C GLY A 112 7.70 -9.15 12.20
N GLY A 113 7.27 -9.69 11.06
CA GLY A 113 5.84 -9.92 10.79
C GLY A 113 5.08 -8.70 10.24
N VAL A 114 5.69 -7.51 10.18
CA VAL A 114 5.05 -6.27 9.71
C VAL A 114 4.50 -6.44 8.29
N GLY A 115 5.29 -7.00 7.37
CA GLY A 115 4.85 -7.23 5.99
C GLY A 115 3.63 -8.15 5.90
N SER A 116 3.57 -9.21 6.71
CA SER A 116 2.41 -10.12 6.75
C SER A 116 1.18 -9.39 7.26
N ALA A 117 1.30 -8.62 8.36
CA ALA A 117 0.20 -7.82 8.89
C ALA A 117 -0.31 -6.78 7.87
N MET A 118 0.60 -6.15 7.11
CA MET A 118 0.23 -5.22 6.02
C MET A 118 -0.57 -5.92 4.93
N MET A 119 -0.11 -7.08 4.47
CA MET A 119 -0.79 -7.84 3.41
C MET A 119 -2.13 -8.40 3.87
N ASP A 120 -2.25 -8.86 5.12
CA ASP A 120 -3.51 -9.30 5.70
C ASP A 120 -4.53 -8.15 5.75
N ALA A 121 -4.07 -6.97 6.17
CA ALA A 121 -4.89 -5.76 6.16
C ALA A 121 -5.30 -5.36 4.73
N ALA A 122 -4.40 -5.37 3.77
CA ALA A 122 -4.70 -5.07 2.38
C ALA A 122 -5.73 -6.05 1.78
N MET A 123 -5.60 -7.35 2.06
CA MET A 123 -6.57 -8.37 1.63
C MET A 123 -7.95 -8.16 2.27
N ARG A 124 -8.00 -7.76 3.54
CA ARG A 124 -9.26 -7.43 4.23
C ARG A 124 -9.90 -6.20 3.59
N LEU A 125 -9.17 -5.10 3.46
CA LEU A 125 -9.65 -3.86 2.84
C LEU A 125 -10.15 -4.06 1.40
N ALA A 126 -9.43 -4.84 0.60
CA ALA A 126 -9.85 -5.17 -0.75
C ALA A 126 -11.20 -5.92 -0.77
N ARG A 127 -11.39 -6.92 0.12
CA ARG A 127 -12.68 -7.64 0.25
C ARG A 127 -13.80 -6.74 0.72
N GLU A 128 -13.55 -5.88 1.72
CA GLU A 128 -14.53 -4.90 2.24
C GLU A 128 -14.96 -3.91 1.16
N ALA A 129 -14.06 -3.55 0.24
CA ALA A 129 -14.35 -2.74 -0.93
C ALA A 129 -14.98 -3.54 -2.10
N GLY A 130 -15.29 -4.82 -1.90
CA GLY A 130 -15.97 -5.68 -2.88
C GLY A 130 -15.06 -6.18 -4.01
N ALA A 131 -13.74 -6.23 -3.80
CA ALA A 131 -12.84 -6.81 -4.79
C ALA A 131 -12.80 -8.35 -4.68
N ASP A 132 -12.89 -9.02 -5.82
CA ASP A 132 -12.80 -10.48 -5.94
C ASP A 132 -11.35 -10.97 -6.08
N LYS A 133 -10.45 -10.08 -6.46
CA LYS A 133 -9.04 -10.38 -6.69
C LYS A 133 -8.16 -9.24 -6.21
N LEU A 134 -7.05 -9.57 -5.54
CA LEU A 134 -5.96 -8.65 -5.23
C LEU A 134 -4.73 -9.03 -6.03
N ALA A 135 -4.24 -8.11 -6.85
CA ALA A 135 -3.05 -8.27 -7.67
C ALA A 135 -1.92 -7.35 -7.22
N LEU A 136 -0.69 -7.72 -7.55
CA LEU A 136 0.50 -6.90 -7.43
C LEU A 136 1.47 -7.22 -8.56
N SER A 137 2.33 -6.24 -8.88
CA SER A 137 3.51 -6.45 -9.72
C SER A 137 4.77 -6.35 -8.88
N SER A 138 5.73 -7.20 -9.14
CA SER A 138 7.04 -7.19 -8.47
C SER A 138 8.15 -7.41 -9.49
N ASN A 139 9.22 -6.63 -9.38
CA ASN A 139 10.37 -6.79 -10.25
C ASN A 139 10.94 -8.21 -10.14
N GLY A 140 11.23 -8.86 -11.28
CA GLY A 140 11.71 -10.23 -11.36
C GLY A 140 12.99 -10.51 -10.57
N ARG A 141 13.78 -9.49 -10.25
CA ARG A 141 14.99 -9.60 -9.44
C ARG A 141 14.72 -9.68 -7.93
N ARG A 142 13.51 -9.38 -7.46
CA ARG A 142 13.15 -9.35 -6.02
C ARG A 142 12.75 -10.74 -5.52
N LEU A 143 13.65 -11.72 -5.61
CA LEU A 143 13.38 -13.12 -5.30
C LEU A 143 12.83 -13.35 -3.87
N GLN A 144 13.33 -12.59 -2.88
CA GLN A 144 12.83 -12.68 -1.50
C GLN A 144 11.39 -12.20 -1.37
N ALA A 145 11.01 -11.13 -2.08
CA ALA A 145 9.64 -10.64 -2.13
C ALA A 145 8.71 -11.67 -2.79
N HIS A 146 9.17 -12.33 -3.87
CA HIS A 146 8.39 -13.40 -4.52
C HIS A 146 8.14 -14.57 -3.57
N GLN A 147 9.14 -15.00 -2.81
CA GLN A 147 8.97 -16.05 -1.80
C GLN A 147 7.99 -15.61 -0.70
N PHE A 148 8.07 -14.34 -0.28
CA PHE A 148 7.15 -13.78 0.69
C PHE A 148 5.70 -13.81 0.19
N TYR A 149 5.42 -13.34 -1.02
CA TYR A 149 4.07 -13.37 -1.59
C TYR A 149 3.54 -14.79 -1.78
N ARG A 150 4.38 -15.74 -2.23
CA ARG A 150 3.97 -17.16 -2.34
C ARG A 150 3.57 -17.75 -1.00
N ARG A 151 4.29 -17.45 0.10
CA ARG A 151 3.91 -17.91 1.45
C ARG A 151 2.57 -17.35 1.92
N LEU A 152 2.17 -16.18 1.43
CA LEU A 152 0.86 -15.59 1.70
C LEU A 152 -0.26 -16.09 0.77
N GLY A 153 0.05 -17.06 -0.12
CA GLY A 153 -0.92 -17.65 -1.03
C GLY A 153 -1.07 -16.94 -2.38
N PHE A 154 -0.26 -15.92 -2.65
CA PHE A 154 -0.22 -15.32 -3.98
C PHE A 154 0.36 -16.30 -5.00
N ARG A 155 -0.25 -16.35 -6.17
CA ARG A 155 0.20 -17.15 -7.31
C ARG A 155 0.62 -16.25 -8.46
N GLU A 156 1.59 -16.68 -9.22
CA GLU A 156 1.95 -16.00 -10.46
C GLU A 156 0.75 -16.07 -11.43
N HIS A 157 0.39 -14.92 -11.98
CA HIS A 157 -0.78 -14.78 -12.84
C HIS A 157 -0.43 -13.93 -14.07
N GLY A 158 0.09 -14.56 -15.08
CA GLY A 158 0.50 -13.92 -16.32
C GLY A 158 1.88 -13.25 -16.25
N ILE A 159 2.22 -12.55 -17.32
CA ILE A 159 3.45 -11.77 -17.48
C ILE A 159 3.06 -10.30 -17.61
N SER A 160 3.75 -9.43 -16.91
CA SER A 160 3.58 -7.98 -17.04
C SER A 160 4.52 -7.44 -18.12
N PHE A 161 3.99 -6.62 -19.02
CA PHE A 161 4.76 -5.90 -20.02
C PHE A 161 4.69 -4.40 -19.73
N SER A 162 5.79 -3.68 -19.93
CA SER A 162 5.84 -2.23 -19.80
C SER A 162 6.57 -1.59 -20.98
N ILE A 163 6.21 -0.35 -21.29
CA ILE A 163 6.91 0.51 -22.24
C ILE A 163 7.01 1.91 -21.62
N ASP A 164 8.17 2.51 -21.74
CA ASP A 164 8.38 3.89 -21.29
C ASP A 164 7.74 4.85 -22.30
N LEU A 165 6.82 5.71 -21.82
CA LEU A 165 6.12 6.69 -22.63
C LEU A 165 6.70 8.10 -22.50
N ALA A 166 7.60 8.32 -21.53
CA ALA A 166 8.33 9.57 -21.43
C ALA A 166 9.34 9.63 -22.61
N ALA A 167 9.18 10.62 -23.48
CA ALA A 167 10.22 10.98 -24.42
C ALA A 167 11.44 11.44 -23.63
N GLY A 168 12.60 10.83 -23.89
CA GLY A 168 13.88 11.22 -23.33
C GLY A 168 14.25 12.67 -23.70
#